data_5e2cd55b3401f6fb38078235160e9153
#
_entry.id   5e2cd55b3401f6fb38078235160e9153
#
_cell.length_a   1.000
_cell.length_b   1.000
_cell.length_c   1.000
_cell.angle_alpha   90.00
_cell.angle_beta   90.00
_cell.angle_gamma   90.00
#
_symmetry.space_group_name_H-M   'P 1'
#
loop_
_entity.id
_entity.type
_entity.pdbx_description
1 polymer ?
#
loop_
_entity_poly.entity_id
_entity_poly.type
_entity_poly.pdbx_seq_one_letter_code
_entity_poly.pdbx_strand_id
1 'polypeptide(L)'
;MARVVVDVMLKPEILDPQGQAVANALPRLGVDDVSSVRIGKRIEIEFAGEADLERAREIADKLLANPVIEDFTVRVEDAGSGADTGSDAAAGDAR
;
A
#
# COMPACT_ATOMS: atom_id res chain seq x y z
N MET A 1 -16.93 13.78 1.09
CA MET A 1 -16.14 13.13 2.12
C MET A 1 -14.72 12.96 1.65
N ALA A 2 -13.80 13.09 2.54
CA ALA A 2 -12.40 13.03 2.19
C ALA A 2 -11.81 11.67 2.56
N ARG A 3 -10.93 11.20 1.74
CA ARG A 3 -10.26 9.91 1.93
C ARG A 3 -8.77 10.12 2.12
N VAL A 4 -8.22 9.40 3.08
CA VAL A 4 -6.79 9.33 3.28
C VAL A 4 -6.34 7.91 2.97
N VAL A 5 -5.28 7.78 2.20
CA VAL A 5 -4.74 6.47 1.84
C VAL A 5 -3.43 6.28 2.60
N VAL A 6 -3.32 5.15 3.25
CA VAL A 6 -2.09 4.74 3.94
C VAL A 6 -1.54 3.53 3.21
N ASP A 7 -0.32 3.65 2.71
CA ASP A 7 0.37 2.53 2.09
C ASP A 7 1.43 2.04 3.06
N VAL A 8 1.41 0.74 3.37
CA VAL A 8 2.31 0.11 4.33
C VAL A 8 3.14 -0.95 3.62
N MET A 9 4.46 -0.85 3.76
CA MET A 9 5.38 -1.80 3.17
C MET A 9 6.40 -2.24 4.21
N LEU A 10 6.85 -3.49 4.13
CA LEU A 10 7.98 -3.91 4.93
C LEU A 10 9.22 -3.09 4.56
N LYS A 11 10.04 -2.79 5.53
CA LYS A 11 11.30 -2.11 5.28
C LYS A 11 12.14 -2.95 4.30
N PRO A 12 12.99 -2.30 3.49
CA PRO A 12 13.74 -3.03 2.47
C PRO A 12 14.61 -4.15 3.03
N GLU A 13 15.10 -4.01 4.25
CA GLU A 13 15.98 -5.00 4.85
C GLU A 13 15.21 -6.16 5.49
N ILE A 14 13.90 -6.08 5.55
CA ILE A 14 13.07 -7.12 6.16
C ILE A 14 12.63 -8.10 5.09
N LEU A 15 12.73 -9.38 5.38
CA LEU A 15 12.28 -10.42 4.47
C LEU A 15 10.77 -10.33 4.26
N ASP A 16 10.37 -10.47 3.01
CA ASP A 16 8.95 -10.44 2.62
C ASP A 16 8.57 -11.83 2.08
N PRO A 17 8.08 -12.72 2.95
CA PRO A 17 7.78 -14.09 2.48
C PRO A 17 6.69 -14.13 1.42
N GLN A 18 5.70 -13.22 1.49
CA GLN A 18 4.64 -13.19 0.48
C GLN A 18 5.19 -12.76 -0.87
N GLY A 19 5.98 -11.69 -0.89
CA GLY A 19 6.60 -11.24 -2.14
C GLY A 19 7.52 -12.29 -2.72
N GLN A 20 8.26 -12.96 -1.85
CA GLN A 20 9.17 -14.01 -2.31
C GLN A 20 8.41 -15.19 -2.91
N ALA A 21 7.29 -15.56 -2.31
CA ALA A 21 6.48 -16.65 -2.85
C ALA A 21 5.95 -16.30 -4.23
N VAL A 22 5.53 -15.06 -4.43
CA VAL A 22 5.06 -14.62 -5.74
C VAL A 22 6.22 -14.65 -6.74
N ALA A 23 7.37 -14.10 -6.35
CA ALA A 23 8.53 -14.08 -7.23
C ALA A 23 8.92 -15.50 -7.67
N ASN A 24 8.85 -16.45 -6.74
CA ASN A 24 9.21 -17.82 -7.05
C ASN A 24 8.20 -18.50 -7.96
N ALA A 25 6.96 -18.03 -7.99
CA ALA A 25 5.93 -18.62 -8.84
C ALA A 25 5.93 -18.05 -10.27
N LEU A 26 6.52 -16.88 -10.48
CA LEU A 26 6.44 -16.22 -11.78
C LEU A 26 7.07 -17.02 -12.92
N PRO A 27 8.20 -17.71 -12.74
CA PRO A 27 8.75 -18.49 -13.86
C PRO A 27 7.80 -19.54 -14.38
N ARG A 28 6.91 -20.07 -13.54
CA ARG A 28 5.92 -21.05 -14.02
C ARG A 28 4.92 -20.45 -14.98
N LEU A 29 4.78 -19.13 -14.94
CA LEU A 29 3.88 -18.42 -15.85
C LEU A 29 4.62 -17.85 -17.04
N GLY A 30 5.88 -18.21 -17.22
CA GLY A 30 6.67 -17.72 -18.33
C GLY A 30 7.29 -16.35 -18.09
N VAL A 31 7.23 -15.86 -16.86
CA VAL A 31 7.82 -14.56 -16.51
C VAL A 31 9.12 -14.83 -15.79
N ASP A 32 10.24 -14.51 -16.43
CA ASP A 32 11.54 -14.82 -15.86
C ASP A 32 12.48 -13.61 -15.79
N ASP A 33 11.94 -12.41 -16.01
CA ASP A 33 12.76 -11.20 -15.98
C ASP A 33 12.40 -10.30 -14.79
N VAL A 34 11.76 -10.84 -13.76
CA VAL A 34 11.43 -10.09 -12.56
C VAL A 34 12.48 -10.42 -11.49
N SER A 35 13.13 -9.38 -10.99
CA SER A 35 14.19 -9.58 -10.01
C SER A 35 13.65 -9.63 -8.58
N SER A 36 12.53 -8.98 -8.29
CA SER A 36 11.98 -9.02 -6.95
C SER A 36 10.51 -8.63 -6.97
N VAL A 37 9.79 -9.08 -5.95
CA VAL A 37 8.39 -8.73 -5.73
C VAL A 37 8.26 -8.35 -4.26
N ARG A 38 7.59 -7.24 -4.02
CA ARG A 38 7.32 -6.78 -2.65
C ARG A 38 5.82 -6.63 -2.50
N ILE A 39 5.28 -7.10 -1.39
CA ILE A 39 3.85 -7.02 -1.13
C ILE A 39 3.63 -6.18 0.11
N GLY A 40 2.73 -5.25 0.00
CA GLY A 40 2.31 -4.42 1.12
C GLY A 40 0.81 -4.33 1.17
N LYS A 41 0.32 -3.37 1.92
CA LYS A 41 -1.12 -3.19 2.03
C LYS A 41 -1.47 -1.73 1.87
N ARG A 42 -2.66 -1.49 1.35
CA ARG A 42 -3.23 -0.17 1.18
C ARG A 42 -4.46 -0.08 2.06
N ILE A 43 -4.51 0.96 2.88
CA ILE A 43 -5.63 1.19 3.78
C ILE A 43 -6.26 2.51 3.39
N GLU A 44 -7.58 2.51 3.25
CA GLU A 44 -8.33 3.71 2.91
C GLU A 44 -9.15 4.11 4.11
N ILE A 45 -8.98 5.35 4.55
CA ILE A 45 -9.70 5.89 5.69
C ILE A 45 -10.57 7.02 5.19
N GLU A 46 -11.88 6.91 5.38
CA GLU A 46 -12.78 7.98 4.99
C GLU A 46 -13.20 8.76 6.22
N PHE A 47 -13.03 10.06 6.15
CA PHE A 47 -13.45 10.96 7.22
C PHE A 47 -14.82 11.52 6.87
N ALA A 48 -15.65 11.67 7.89
CA ALA A 48 -16.97 12.24 7.67
C ALA A 48 -16.90 13.68 7.21
N GLY A 49 -15.87 14.40 7.64
CA GLY A 49 -15.66 15.78 7.24
C GLY A 49 -14.40 15.91 6.41
N GLU A 50 -13.55 16.83 6.78
CA GLU A 50 -12.30 17.05 6.08
C GLU A 50 -11.29 16.00 6.47
N ALA A 51 -10.38 15.73 5.55
CA ALA A 51 -9.29 14.81 5.82
C ALA A 51 -8.37 15.39 6.90
N ASP A 52 -7.95 14.52 7.80
CA ASP A 52 -7.06 14.91 8.88
C ASP A 52 -5.79 14.05 8.76
N LEU A 53 -4.78 14.60 8.12
CA LEU A 53 -3.55 13.87 7.86
C LEU A 53 -2.81 13.52 9.14
N GLU A 54 -2.82 14.41 10.11
CA GLU A 54 -2.10 14.12 11.35
C GLU A 54 -2.75 12.98 12.11
N ARG A 55 -4.08 12.98 12.16
CA ARG A 55 -4.78 11.87 12.79
C ARG A 55 -4.56 10.57 12.03
N ALA A 56 -4.55 10.64 10.70
CA ALA A 56 -4.31 9.45 9.90
C ALA A 56 -2.91 8.90 10.15
N ARG A 57 -1.91 9.78 10.29
CA ARG A 57 -0.55 9.32 10.62
C ARG A 57 -0.52 8.64 11.98
N GLU A 58 -1.23 9.19 12.94
CA GLU A 58 -1.28 8.61 14.26
C GLU A 58 -1.93 7.23 14.22
N ILE A 59 -3.01 7.09 13.48
CA ILE A 59 -3.66 5.80 13.30
C ILE A 59 -2.71 4.81 12.64
N ALA A 60 -2.02 5.25 11.60
CA ALA A 60 -1.10 4.38 10.89
C ALA A 60 0.02 3.91 11.80
N ASP A 61 0.59 4.82 12.57
CA ASP A 61 1.71 4.50 13.43
C ASP A 61 1.30 3.55 14.57
N LYS A 62 0.10 3.74 15.11
CA LYS A 62 -0.30 3.01 16.31
C LYS A 62 -1.08 1.75 16.01
N LEU A 63 -1.77 1.69 14.88
CA LEU A 63 -2.69 0.58 14.62
C LEU A 63 -2.42 -0.16 13.32
N LEU A 64 -1.96 0.54 12.28
CA LEU A 64 -1.95 -0.04 10.94
C LEU A 64 -0.61 -0.59 10.54
N ALA A 65 0.46 -0.01 11.03
CA ALA A 65 1.81 -0.41 10.67
C ALA A 65 2.58 -0.77 11.93
N ASN A 66 3.52 -1.69 11.78
CA ASN A 66 4.48 -1.99 12.82
C ASN A 66 5.75 -1.22 12.49
N PRO A 67 6.02 -0.08 13.15
CA PRO A 67 7.14 0.77 12.73
C PRO A 67 8.51 0.14 12.91
N VAL A 68 8.60 -0.97 13.64
CA VAL A 68 9.87 -1.67 13.77
C VAL A 68 10.27 -2.32 12.46
N ILE A 69 9.30 -2.87 11.73
CA ILE A 69 9.59 -3.62 10.50
C ILE A 69 8.93 -3.04 9.26
N GLU A 70 8.07 -2.03 9.40
CA GLU A 70 7.31 -1.49 8.27
C GLU A 70 7.48 0.01 8.16
N ASP A 71 7.45 0.49 6.93
CA ASP A 71 7.34 1.92 6.63
C ASP A 71 5.93 2.18 6.12
N PHE A 72 5.46 3.41 6.31
CA PHE A 72 4.17 3.78 5.75
C PHE A 72 4.23 5.19 5.17
N THR A 73 3.35 5.44 4.22
CA THR A 73 3.13 6.77 3.67
C THR A 73 1.65 7.10 3.79
N VAL A 74 1.36 8.38 3.94
CA VAL A 74 -0.01 8.85 4.13
C VAL A 74 -0.25 9.98 3.13
N ARG A 75 -1.36 9.89 2.39
CA ARG A 75 -1.70 10.93 1.42
C ARG A 75 -3.21 11.13 1.40
N VAL A 76 -3.62 12.34 1.06
CA VAL A 76 -5.03 12.64 0.86
C VAL A 76 -5.39 12.26 -0.58
N GLU A 77 -6.51 11.58 -0.73
CA GLU A 77 -7.05 11.25 -2.04
C GLU A 77 -8.43 11.88 -2.15
N ASP A 78 -8.58 12.79 -3.09
CA ASP A 78 -9.85 13.46 -3.29
C ASP A 78 -10.84 12.49 -3.91
N ALA A 79 -11.99 12.35 -3.28
CA ALA A 79 -13.01 11.43 -3.78
C ALA A 79 -13.40 11.74 -5.22
N GLY A 80 -13.36 13.00 -5.59
CA GLY A 80 -13.74 13.36 -6.95
C GLY A 80 -12.74 12.98 -7.99
N SER A 81 -11.47 12.78 -7.60
CA SER A 81 -10.43 12.46 -8.55
C SER A 81 -10.16 10.98 -8.64
N GLY A 82 -10.99 10.22 -8.07
CA GLY A 82 -10.78 8.82 -7.93
C GLY A 82 -10.28 8.13 -9.12
N ALA A 83 -10.35 8.68 -10.03
CA ALA A 83 -9.77 8.07 -11.10
C ALA A 83 -8.40 7.69 -10.87
N ASP A 84 -7.94 7.81 -10.30
CA ASP A 84 -6.77 7.30 -10.34
C ASP A 84 -6.54 6.04 -9.99
N THR A 85 -7.15 5.99 -10.23
CA THR A 85 -7.13 5.05 -10.20
C THR A 85 -6.54 4.12 -10.49
N GLY A 86 -6.53 4.39 -10.44
CA GLY A 86 -6.25 3.73 -10.84
C GLY A 86 -5.57 3.05 -10.87
N SER A 87 -5.50 3.53 -10.59
CA SER A 87 -5.13 2.99 -10.76
C SER A 87 -4.75 2.31 -10.67
N ASP A 88 -4.75 2.67 -10.37
CA ASP A 88 -4.68 1.99 -10.41
C ASP A 88 -4.48 1.24 -10.46
N ALA A 89 -4.45 1.47 -10.39
CA ALA A 89 -4.47 0.78 -10.47
C ALA A 89 -4.12 0.12 -10.47
N ALA A 90 -3.97 0.44 -10.39
CA ALA A 90 -3.85 -0.15 -10.49
C ALA A 90 -3.53 -0.77 -10.25
N ALA A 91 -3.37 -0.38 -10.06
CA ALA A 91 -3.38 -0.94 -9.97
C ALA A 91 -3.37 -1.69 -9.67
N GLY A 92 -3.26 -1.55 -9.40
CA GLY A 92 -3.62 -2.14 -9.21
C GLY A 92 -3.72 -2.79 -9.17
N ASP A 93 -3.85 -2.64 -9.08
CA ASP A 93 -4.20 -3.35 -9.18
C ASP A 93 -4.30 -4.13 -9.16
N ALA A 94 -4.26 -3.85 -9.03
CA ALA A 94 -4.53 -4.50 -9.04
C ALA A 94 -4.61 -5.31 -8.99
N ARG A 95 -4.67 -5.16 -8.93
CA ARG A 95 -4.98 -5.70 -8.85
C ARG A 95 -5.27 -6.30 -8.84
#